data_e7040198120d854f935637e1eebde09e
#
_entry.id   e7040198120d854f935637e1eebde09e
#
_cell.length_a   1.000
_cell.length_b   1.000
_cell.length_c   1.000
_cell.angle_alpha   90.00
_cell.angle_beta   90.00
_cell.angle_gamma   90.00
#
_symmetry.space_group_name_H-M   'P 1'
#
loop_
_entity.id
_entity.type
_entity.pdbx_description
1 polymer ?
#
loop_
_entity_poly.entity_id
_entity_poly.type
_entity_poly.pdbx_seq_one_letter_code
_entity_poly.pdbx_strand_id
1 'polypeptide(L)'
;YEICSRDWSSDVCSSDLDNVFRLALNCNPVLKQAEMQKQSANMDRKISWSSFVPSISLYGGISSSYYKELHQTGYPPFHTQFENNFGSYFGISMSIPIFNRLSGIANMRQARNNYRIATEQYEAQKEELQKLVQQAVQDREGYLKESIQMEKKVASDSLAYHVTRRKYEEGLMTSLDVQNNAATLLESETLLLQSKLTYLMKCRLVDYYKGEEIIRGFDDTDK
;
A
#
# COMPACT_ATOMS: atom_id res chain seq x y z
N TYR A 1 4.57 24.35 22.90
CA TYR A 1 5.25 23.17 22.36
C TYR A 1 5.69 22.29 23.54
N GLU A 2 4.79 21.47 24.05
CA GLU A 2 5.15 20.45 25.03
C GLU A 2 5.76 19.28 24.27
N ILE A 3 7.09 19.23 24.26
CA ILE A 3 7.85 18.06 23.84
C ILE A 3 7.62 17.00 24.92
N CYS A 4 6.98 15.93 24.53
CA CYS A 4 6.64 14.79 25.36
C CYS A 4 7.90 14.23 26.06
N SER A 5 8.22 14.72 27.27
CA SER A 5 9.18 14.10 28.17
C SER A 5 8.45 13.03 28.96
N ARG A 6 8.41 11.80 28.46
CA ARG A 6 7.92 10.65 29.18
C ARG A 6 9.08 9.71 29.53
N ASP A 7 9.13 9.34 30.81
CA ASP A 7 10.12 8.43 31.38
C ASP A 7 10.29 7.13 30.57
N TRP A 8 11.57 6.80 30.38
CA TRP A 8 12.03 5.67 29.59
C TRP A 8 12.12 4.41 30.47
N SER A 9 11.08 3.56 30.45
CA SER A 9 11.22 2.16 30.80
C SER A 9 11.07 1.30 29.54
N SER A 10 11.90 0.28 29.38
CA SER A 10 11.92 -0.65 28.24
C SER A 10 10.57 -1.38 28.00
N ASP A 11 9.71 -1.43 29.00
CA ASP A 11 8.40 -2.06 28.94
C ASP A 11 7.33 -1.22 28.20
N VAL A 12 7.51 0.10 28.14
CA VAL A 12 6.60 0.99 27.39
C VAL A 12 6.77 0.83 25.87
N CYS A 13 7.99 0.47 25.44
CA CYS A 13 8.30 0.33 24.02
C CYS A 13 7.62 -0.91 23.38
N SER A 14 7.52 -2.03 24.10
CA SER A 14 6.89 -3.25 23.58
C SER A 14 5.36 -3.12 23.48
N SER A 15 4.73 -2.52 24.48
CA SER A 15 3.28 -2.31 24.49
C SER A 15 2.82 -1.28 23.42
N ASP A 16 3.64 -0.28 23.14
CA ASP A 16 3.37 0.71 22.10
C ASP A 16 3.51 0.09 20.70
N LEU A 17 4.53 -0.75 20.49
CA LEU A 17 4.76 -1.49 19.25
C LEU A 17 3.58 -2.41 18.90
N ASP A 18 3.12 -3.22 19.85
CA ASP A 18 2.00 -4.15 19.66
C ASP A 18 0.69 -3.41 19.36
N ASN A 19 0.46 -2.26 19.99
CA ASN A 19 -0.69 -1.41 19.73
C ASN A 19 -0.63 -0.81 18.32
N VAL A 20 0.51 -0.25 17.92
CA VAL A 20 0.70 0.32 16.58
C VAL A 20 0.52 -0.76 15.52
N PHE A 21 1.10 -1.94 15.70
CA PHE A 21 0.97 -3.05 14.77
C PHE A 21 -0.48 -3.51 14.63
N ARG A 22 -1.21 -3.64 15.73
CA ARG A 22 -2.62 -4.04 15.72
C ARG A 22 -3.53 -3.02 15.00
N LEU A 23 -3.24 -1.73 15.15
CA LEU A 23 -3.92 -0.69 14.41
C LEU A 23 -3.55 -0.74 12.92
N ALA A 24 -2.27 -0.92 12.60
CA ALA A 24 -1.78 -1.03 11.23
C ALA A 24 -2.41 -2.21 10.47
N LEU A 25 -2.66 -3.35 11.13
CA LEU A 25 -3.35 -4.50 10.53
C LEU A 25 -4.75 -4.15 10.01
N ASN A 26 -5.45 -3.24 10.69
CA ASN A 26 -6.81 -2.86 10.30
C ASN A 26 -6.85 -1.75 9.24
N CYS A 27 -5.84 -0.87 9.23
CA CYS A 27 -5.84 0.34 8.39
C CYS A 27 -5.00 0.20 7.12
N ASN A 28 -4.05 -0.76 7.07
CA ASN A 28 -3.10 -0.86 5.95
C ASN A 28 -3.79 -1.34 4.66
N PRO A 29 -3.81 -0.52 3.58
CA PRO A 29 -4.48 -0.86 2.33
C PRO A 29 -3.81 -2.02 1.59
N VAL A 30 -2.48 -2.18 1.71
CA VAL A 30 -1.73 -3.27 1.06
C VAL A 30 -2.11 -4.62 1.66
N LEU A 31 -2.21 -4.69 2.98
CA LEU A 31 -2.64 -5.91 3.66
C LEU A 31 -4.08 -6.26 3.32
N LYS A 32 -4.96 -5.27 3.26
CA LYS A 32 -6.37 -5.46 2.85
C LYS A 32 -6.47 -5.94 1.41
N GLN A 33 -5.63 -5.43 0.50
CA GLN A 33 -5.54 -5.92 -0.87
C GLN A 33 -5.13 -7.40 -0.91
N ALA A 34 -4.10 -7.80 -0.15
CA ALA A 34 -3.66 -9.20 -0.08
C ALA A 34 -4.75 -10.12 0.50
N GLU A 35 -5.51 -9.63 1.48
CA GLU A 35 -6.66 -10.35 2.03
C GLU A 35 -7.75 -10.57 0.97
N MET A 36 -8.09 -9.55 0.19
CA MET A 36 -9.07 -9.66 -0.90
C MET A 36 -8.59 -10.62 -1.99
N GLN A 37 -7.29 -10.62 -2.31
CA GLN A 37 -6.71 -11.59 -3.25
C GLN A 37 -6.83 -13.02 -2.73
N LYS A 38 -6.57 -13.26 -1.43
CA LYS A 38 -6.78 -14.56 -0.79
C LYS A 38 -8.25 -14.98 -0.85
N GLN A 39 -9.19 -14.05 -0.60
CA GLN A 39 -10.62 -14.32 -0.70
C GLN A 39 -11.04 -14.65 -2.13
N SER A 40 -10.53 -13.91 -3.14
CA SER A 40 -10.75 -14.20 -4.55
C SER A 40 -10.25 -15.59 -4.93
N ALA A 41 -9.03 -15.94 -4.57
CA ALA A 41 -8.47 -17.27 -4.83
C ALA A 41 -9.27 -18.40 -4.14
N ASN A 42 -9.88 -18.12 -2.97
CA ASN A 42 -10.77 -19.06 -2.30
C ASN A 42 -12.08 -19.25 -3.07
N MET A 43 -12.62 -18.18 -3.69
CA MET A 43 -13.79 -18.28 -4.56
C MET A 43 -13.47 -19.05 -5.84
N ASP A 44 -12.31 -18.79 -6.47
CA ASP A 44 -11.84 -19.53 -7.65
C ASP A 44 -11.72 -21.03 -7.36
N ARG A 45 -11.23 -21.37 -6.15
CA ARG A 45 -11.22 -22.77 -5.68
C ARG A 45 -12.62 -23.37 -5.60
N LYS A 46 -13.61 -22.62 -5.12
CA LYS A 46 -15.02 -23.07 -5.08
C LYS A 46 -15.60 -23.18 -6.50
N ILE A 47 -15.31 -22.21 -7.37
CA ILE A 47 -15.77 -22.19 -8.76
C ILE A 47 -15.19 -23.38 -9.55
N SER A 48 -13.93 -23.76 -9.29
CA SER A 48 -13.31 -24.90 -9.99
C SER A 48 -14.07 -26.21 -9.79
N TRP A 49 -14.86 -26.32 -8.73
CA TRP A 49 -15.72 -27.47 -8.48
C TRP A 49 -16.94 -27.52 -9.43
N SER A 50 -17.31 -26.36 -10.00
CA SER A 50 -18.43 -26.29 -10.97
C SER A 50 -18.19 -27.10 -12.23
N SER A 51 -16.93 -27.44 -12.56
CA SER A 51 -16.58 -28.30 -13.69
C SER A 51 -17.14 -29.71 -13.58
N PHE A 52 -17.64 -30.12 -12.42
CA PHE A 52 -18.25 -31.43 -12.17
C PHE A 52 -19.77 -31.38 -12.08
N VAL A 53 -20.35 -30.17 -12.14
CA VAL A 53 -21.81 -29.96 -12.03
C VAL A 53 -22.41 -29.75 -13.42
N PRO A 54 -23.63 -30.25 -13.70
CA PRO A 54 -24.33 -29.93 -14.92
C PRO A 54 -24.50 -28.43 -15.14
N SER A 55 -24.24 -27.96 -16.35
CA SER A 55 -24.55 -26.60 -16.76
C SER A 55 -25.89 -26.50 -17.44
N ILE A 56 -26.72 -25.54 -17.07
CA ILE A 56 -28.00 -25.21 -17.68
C ILE A 56 -27.86 -23.86 -18.35
N SER A 57 -28.16 -23.81 -19.65
CA SER A 57 -28.14 -22.59 -20.45
C SER A 57 -29.52 -22.34 -21.03
N LEU A 58 -29.96 -21.09 -20.91
CA LEU A 58 -31.16 -20.57 -21.53
C LEU A 58 -30.71 -19.74 -22.75
N TYR A 59 -31.34 -20.01 -23.89
CA TYR A 59 -31.03 -19.26 -25.10
C TYR A 59 -32.30 -18.90 -25.85
N GLY A 60 -32.29 -17.77 -26.50
CA GLY A 60 -33.36 -17.31 -27.34
C GLY A 60 -32.84 -16.34 -28.39
N GLY A 61 -33.50 -16.27 -29.49
CA GLY A 61 -33.10 -15.37 -30.56
C GLY A 61 -34.24 -15.13 -31.54
N ILE A 62 -34.06 -14.08 -32.29
CA ILE A 62 -34.88 -13.74 -33.46
C ILE A 62 -33.95 -13.74 -34.67
N SER A 63 -34.42 -14.24 -35.79
CA SER A 63 -33.68 -14.28 -37.04
C SER A 63 -34.58 -14.04 -38.20
N SER A 64 -34.08 -13.40 -39.22
CA SER A 64 -34.68 -13.34 -40.53
C SER A 64 -33.57 -13.42 -41.58
N SER A 65 -33.87 -13.99 -42.75
CA SER A 65 -32.88 -14.14 -43.81
C SER A 65 -33.41 -13.59 -45.13
N TYR A 66 -32.51 -12.93 -45.85
CA TYR A 66 -32.71 -12.46 -47.21
C TYR A 66 -31.69 -13.13 -48.13
N TYR A 67 -32.16 -13.69 -49.26
CA TYR A 67 -31.29 -14.24 -50.29
C TYR A 67 -31.77 -13.84 -51.67
N LYS A 68 -30.84 -13.64 -52.59
CA LYS A 68 -31.09 -13.33 -53.99
C LYS A 68 -30.06 -14.06 -54.83
N GLU A 69 -30.51 -14.91 -55.72
CA GLU A 69 -29.64 -15.54 -56.71
C GLU A 69 -29.36 -14.62 -57.86
N LEU A 70 -28.10 -14.51 -58.29
CA LEU A 70 -27.61 -13.52 -59.27
C LEU A 70 -28.15 -13.73 -60.69
N HIS A 71 -28.64 -14.93 -61.01
CA HIS A 71 -29.05 -15.29 -62.39
C HIS A 71 -30.55 -15.63 -62.50
N GLN A 72 -31.33 -15.43 -61.48
CA GLN A 72 -32.73 -15.74 -61.47
C GLN A 72 -33.60 -14.51 -61.32
N THR A 73 -34.59 -14.31 -62.22
CA THR A 73 -35.57 -13.20 -62.14
C THR A 73 -36.85 -13.64 -61.47
N GLY A 74 -37.42 -12.81 -60.61
CA GLY A 74 -38.71 -13.12 -59.96
C GLY A 74 -38.67 -13.31 -58.44
N TYR A 75 -37.57 -12.90 -57.78
CA TYR A 75 -37.50 -13.00 -56.32
C TYR A 75 -38.43 -11.97 -55.65
N PRO A 76 -39.06 -12.39 -54.51
CA PRO A 76 -39.82 -11.46 -53.70
C PRO A 76 -38.97 -10.30 -53.17
N PRO A 77 -39.52 -9.10 -53.05
CA PRO A 77 -38.79 -7.95 -52.52
C PRO A 77 -38.30 -8.21 -51.09
N PHE A 78 -37.30 -7.46 -50.68
CA PHE A 78 -36.66 -7.59 -49.36
C PHE A 78 -37.66 -7.65 -48.20
N HIS A 79 -38.63 -6.75 -48.19
CA HIS A 79 -39.62 -6.65 -47.13
C HIS A 79 -40.45 -7.98 -47.00
N THR A 80 -40.88 -8.52 -48.11
CA THR A 80 -41.65 -9.76 -48.11
C THR A 80 -40.82 -10.97 -47.67
N GLN A 81 -39.55 -11.03 -48.07
CA GLN A 81 -38.67 -12.11 -47.59
C GLN A 81 -38.35 -11.94 -46.10
N PHE A 82 -38.13 -10.70 -45.65
CA PHE A 82 -37.83 -10.40 -44.25
C PHE A 82 -38.98 -10.82 -43.33
N GLU A 83 -40.21 -10.54 -43.73
CA GLU A 83 -41.40 -10.91 -42.95
C GLU A 83 -41.65 -12.44 -43.02
N ASN A 84 -41.57 -13.02 -44.21
CA ASN A 84 -41.83 -14.43 -44.40
C ASN A 84 -40.79 -15.37 -43.79
N ASN A 85 -39.54 -14.89 -43.69
CA ASN A 85 -38.44 -15.64 -43.11
C ASN A 85 -38.20 -15.29 -41.63
N PHE A 86 -39.06 -14.47 -41.03
CA PHE A 86 -38.97 -14.14 -39.62
C PHE A 86 -39.23 -15.36 -38.74
N GLY A 87 -38.23 -15.72 -37.95
CA GLY A 87 -38.32 -16.81 -36.98
C GLY A 87 -37.88 -16.34 -35.59
N SER A 88 -38.59 -16.82 -34.61
CA SER A 88 -38.20 -16.67 -33.19
C SER A 88 -38.04 -18.06 -32.58
N TYR A 89 -37.04 -18.21 -31.77
CA TYR A 89 -36.80 -19.46 -31.05
C TYR A 89 -36.41 -19.18 -29.60
N PHE A 90 -36.80 -20.10 -28.74
CA PHE A 90 -36.46 -20.12 -27.33
C PHE A 90 -36.16 -21.57 -26.93
N GLY A 91 -35.09 -21.77 -26.19
CA GLY A 91 -34.71 -23.11 -25.78
C GLY A 91 -33.92 -23.14 -24.48
N ILE A 92 -33.93 -24.33 -23.90
CA ILE A 92 -33.16 -24.66 -22.70
C ILE A 92 -32.22 -25.81 -23.08
N SER A 93 -30.93 -25.67 -22.78
CA SER A 93 -29.97 -26.77 -22.92
C SER A 93 -29.38 -27.14 -21.59
N MET A 94 -29.19 -28.43 -21.35
CA MET A 94 -28.51 -28.98 -20.20
C MET A 94 -27.33 -29.82 -20.69
N SER A 95 -26.13 -29.51 -20.18
CA SER A 95 -24.88 -30.23 -20.51
C SER A 95 -24.31 -30.87 -19.25
N ILE A 96 -24.11 -32.17 -19.29
CA ILE A 96 -23.56 -32.98 -18.19
C ILE A 96 -22.20 -33.50 -18.64
N PRO A 97 -21.06 -33.01 -18.09
CA PRO A 97 -19.74 -33.51 -18.45
C PRO A 97 -19.51 -34.90 -17.80
N ILE A 98 -19.52 -35.98 -18.59
CA ILE A 98 -19.26 -37.35 -18.11
C ILE A 98 -17.75 -37.62 -18.06
N PHE A 99 -16.99 -37.17 -19.06
CA PHE A 99 -15.55 -37.35 -19.14
C PHE A 99 -14.90 -36.13 -19.77
N ASN A 100 -14.01 -35.47 -19.02
CA ASN A 100 -13.33 -34.23 -19.42
C ASN A 100 -11.81 -34.38 -19.38
N ARG A 101 -11.25 -35.49 -19.86
CA ARG A 101 -9.80 -35.79 -19.91
C ARG A 101 -9.05 -35.43 -18.61
N LEU A 102 -9.71 -35.55 -17.45
CA LEU A 102 -9.19 -35.17 -16.13
C LEU A 102 -8.88 -33.66 -15.97
N SER A 103 -9.30 -32.81 -16.94
CA SER A 103 -9.06 -31.36 -16.88
C SER A 103 -9.72 -30.72 -15.65
N GLY A 104 -10.92 -31.15 -15.26
CA GLY A 104 -11.59 -30.70 -14.05
C GLY A 104 -10.76 -30.95 -12.77
N ILE A 105 -10.13 -32.14 -12.68
CA ILE A 105 -9.26 -32.48 -11.54
C ILE A 105 -7.99 -31.63 -11.56
N ALA A 106 -7.40 -31.42 -12.75
CA ALA A 106 -6.21 -30.57 -12.89
C ALA A 106 -6.52 -29.12 -12.49
N ASN A 107 -7.63 -28.56 -12.99
CA ASN A 107 -8.07 -27.20 -12.65
C ASN A 107 -8.36 -27.05 -11.14
N MET A 108 -8.99 -28.02 -10.51
CA MET A 108 -9.25 -28.01 -9.08
C MET A 108 -7.95 -28.04 -8.26
N ARG A 109 -6.97 -28.86 -8.68
CA ARG A 109 -5.64 -28.89 -8.03
C ARG A 109 -4.90 -27.57 -8.20
N GLN A 110 -4.96 -26.99 -9.40
CA GLN A 110 -4.35 -25.68 -9.67
C GLN A 110 -5.00 -24.58 -8.84
N ALA A 111 -6.34 -24.49 -8.79
CA ALA A 111 -7.05 -23.52 -7.98
C ALA A 111 -6.75 -23.69 -6.48
N ARG A 112 -6.60 -24.93 -6.00
CA ARG A 112 -6.17 -25.19 -4.62
C ARG A 112 -4.76 -24.70 -4.35
N ASN A 113 -3.83 -24.89 -5.29
CA ASN A 113 -2.46 -24.39 -5.15
C ASN A 113 -2.43 -22.87 -5.21
N ASN A 114 -3.18 -22.24 -6.10
CA ASN A 114 -3.30 -20.78 -6.16
C ASN A 114 -3.84 -20.19 -4.85
N TYR A 115 -4.82 -20.85 -4.23
CA TYR A 115 -5.30 -20.42 -2.90
C TYR A 115 -4.22 -20.53 -1.82
N ARG A 116 -3.39 -21.58 -1.85
CA ARG A 116 -2.26 -21.71 -0.92
C ARG A 116 -1.24 -20.59 -1.15
N ILE A 117 -0.87 -20.35 -2.42
CA ILE A 117 0.05 -19.26 -2.77
C ILE A 117 -0.48 -17.91 -2.26
N ALA A 118 -1.76 -17.61 -2.51
CA ALA A 118 -2.36 -16.37 -2.03
C ALA A 118 -2.42 -16.28 -0.48
N THR A 119 -2.52 -17.43 0.20
CA THR A 119 -2.47 -17.48 1.67
C THR A 119 -1.07 -17.15 2.18
N GLU A 120 -0.04 -17.76 1.60
CA GLU A 120 1.37 -17.50 1.94
C GLU A 120 1.76 -16.04 1.63
N GLN A 121 1.28 -15.50 0.51
CA GLN A 121 1.49 -14.09 0.16
C GLN A 121 0.86 -13.14 1.19
N TYR A 122 -0.33 -13.45 1.68
CA TYR A 122 -0.97 -12.67 2.74
C TYR A 122 -0.15 -12.70 4.04
N GLU A 123 0.31 -13.88 4.47
CA GLU A 123 1.14 -13.98 5.68
C GLU A 123 2.50 -13.25 5.50
N ALA A 124 3.13 -13.37 4.32
CA ALA A 124 4.36 -12.65 4.02
C ALA A 124 4.16 -11.11 4.07
N GLN A 125 3.04 -10.60 3.53
CA GLN A 125 2.70 -9.16 3.63
C GLN A 125 2.47 -8.71 5.08
N LYS A 126 1.89 -9.57 5.90
CA LYS A 126 1.69 -9.31 7.33
C LYS A 126 3.01 -9.24 8.09
N GLU A 127 3.94 -10.16 7.82
CA GLU A 127 5.30 -10.15 8.40
C GLU A 127 6.09 -8.91 7.95
N GLU A 128 6.00 -8.55 6.66
CA GLU A 128 6.65 -7.35 6.15
C GLU A 128 6.07 -6.08 6.79
N LEU A 129 4.76 -6.00 6.97
CA LEU A 129 4.14 -4.89 7.70
C LEU A 129 4.63 -4.81 9.14
N GLN A 130 4.76 -5.94 9.83
CA GLN A 130 5.29 -5.99 11.19
C GLN A 130 6.71 -5.42 11.24
N LYS A 131 7.58 -5.84 10.31
CA LYS A 131 8.95 -5.34 10.19
C LYS A 131 9.00 -3.84 9.92
N LEU A 132 8.16 -3.33 9.00
CA LEU A 132 8.10 -1.91 8.68
C LEU A 132 7.65 -1.07 9.89
N VAL A 133 6.64 -1.53 10.63
CA VAL A 133 6.18 -0.86 11.85
C VAL A 133 7.26 -0.85 12.92
N GLN A 134 7.94 -2.00 13.13
CA GLN A 134 9.04 -2.09 14.08
C GLN A 134 10.17 -1.15 13.72
N GLN A 135 10.56 -1.10 12.44
CA GLN A 135 11.59 -0.19 11.96
C GLN A 135 11.17 1.28 12.14
N ALA A 136 9.93 1.63 11.83
CA ALA A 136 9.44 3.01 11.98
C ALA A 136 9.49 3.49 13.45
N VAL A 137 9.12 2.62 14.40
CA VAL A 137 9.19 2.92 15.83
C VAL A 137 10.64 3.08 16.29
N GLN A 138 11.53 2.17 15.89
CA GLN A 138 12.97 2.23 16.21
C GLN A 138 13.64 3.48 15.62
N ASP A 139 13.32 3.80 14.36
CA ASP A 139 13.82 5.00 13.69
C ASP A 139 13.40 6.28 14.45
N ARG A 140 12.12 6.39 14.82
CA ARG A 140 11.63 7.53 15.62
C ARG A 140 12.44 7.71 16.89
N GLU A 141 12.71 6.64 17.60
CA GLU A 141 13.51 6.69 18.83
C GLU A 141 14.97 7.03 18.57
N GLY A 142 15.54 6.47 17.51
CA GLY A 142 16.92 6.76 17.10
C GLY A 142 17.11 8.25 16.80
N TYR A 143 16.23 8.82 15.96
CA TYR A 143 16.31 10.24 15.60
C TYR A 143 15.97 11.19 16.76
N LEU A 144 15.13 10.78 17.71
CA LEU A 144 14.95 11.53 18.95
C LEU A 144 16.26 11.65 19.73
N LYS A 145 16.96 10.52 19.94
CA LYS A 145 18.26 10.52 20.63
C LYS A 145 19.30 11.33 19.88
N GLU A 146 19.33 11.22 18.56
CA GLU A 146 20.22 11.98 17.69
C GLU A 146 19.96 13.49 17.82
N SER A 147 18.71 13.94 17.78
CA SER A 147 18.37 15.37 17.92
C SER A 147 18.83 15.93 19.28
N ILE A 148 18.68 15.17 20.36
CA ILE A 148 19.16 15.56 21.69
C ILE A 148 20.71 15.68 21.71
N GLN A 149 21.44 14.79 21.06
CA GLN A 149 22.89 14.85 20.94
C GLN A 149 23.34 16.04 20.09
N MET A 150 22.63 16.33 18.99
CA MET A 150 22.93 17.51 18.16
C MET A 150 22.66 18.83 18.88
N GLU A 151 21.65 18.91 19.75
CA GLU A 151 21.47 20.10 20.62
C GLU A 151 22.65 20.33 21.53
N LYS A 152 23.20 19.28 22.15
CA LYS A 152 24.41 19.39 22.98
C LYS A 152 25.63 19.78 22.15
N LYS A 153 25.76 19.26 20.93
CA LYS A 153 26.83 19.61 20.00
C LYS A 153 26.78 21.11 19.66
N VAL A 154 25.62 21.62 19.25
CA VAL A 154 25.43 23.04 18.94
C VAL A 154 25.77 23.93 20.15
N ALA A 155 25.35 23.56 21.36
CA ALA A 155 25.70 24.30 22.57
C ALA A 155 27.21 24.34 22.79
N SER A 156 27.93 23.24 22.57
CA SER A 156 29.38 23.16 22.67
C SER A 156 30.10 24.01 21.61
N ASP A 157 29.66 23.89 20.34
CA ASP A 157 30.25 24.62 19.21
C ASP A 157 29.99 26.15 19.33
N SER A 158 28.80 26.53 19.83
CA SER A 158 28.48 27.93 20.15
C SER A 158 29.38 28.48 21.22
N LEU A 159 29.63 27.74 22.30
CA LEU A 159 30.58 28.15 23.34
C LEU A 159 32.00 28.29 22.77
N ALA A 160 32.45 27.32 21.96
CA ALA A 160 33.76 27.38 21.31
C ALA A 160 33.90 28.62 20.42
N TYR A 161 32.89 28.93 19.61
CA TYR A 161 32.85 30.12 18.77
C TYR A 161 32.95 31.41 19.61
N HIS A 162 32.17 31.54 20.67
CA HIS A 162 32.18 32.71 21.54
C HIS A 162 33.55 32.89 22.25
N VAL A 163 34.17 31.82 22.71
CA VAL A 163 35.51 31.86 23.33
C VAL A 163 36.57 32.27 22.31
N THR A 164 36.55 31.70 21.10
CA THR A 164 37.49 32.02 20.02
C THR A 164 37.35 33.48 19.59
N ARG A 165 36.11 33.95 19.43
CA ARG A 165 35.84 35.37 19.10
C ARG A 165 36.38 36.32 20.15
N ARG A 166 36.19 36.06 21.45
CA ARG A 166 36.74 36.88 22.53
C ARG A 166 38.28 36.90 22.51
N LYS A 167 38.91 35.72 22.32
CA LYS A 167 40.37 35.63 22.20
C LYS A 167 40.90 36.37 20.97
N TYR A 168 40.18 36.42 19.87
CA TYR A 168 40.51 37.21 18.70
C TYR A 168 40.46 38.73 19.00
N GLU A 169 39.43 39.16 19.72
CA GLU A 169 39.29 40.58 20.16
C GLU A 169 40.46 41.00 21.09
N GLU A 170 41.02 40.04 21.83
CA GLU A 170 42.22 40.23 22.69
C GLU A 170 43.54 40.04 21.90
N GLY A 171 43.50 39.77 20.60
CA GLY A 171 44.68 39.56 19.76
C GLY A 171 45.39 38.21 19.93
N LEU A 172 44.76 37.25 20.60
CA LEU A 172 45.33 35.91 20.91
C LEU A 172 45.01 34.85 19.88
N MET A 173 44.11 35.13 18.93
CA MET A 173 43.68 34.23 17.89
C MET A 173 43.65 34.95 16.54
N THR A 174 43.61 34.14 15.41
CA THR A 174 43.55 34.71 14.06
C THR A 174 42.11 34.82 13.57
N SER A 175 41.87 35.66 12.55
CA SER A 175 40.55 35.73 11.89
C SER A 175 40.15 34.41 11.26
N LEU A 176 41.11 33.60 10.80
CA LEU A 176 40.89 32.29 10.26
C LEU A 176 40.29 31.31 11.29
N ASP A 177 40.78 31.39 12.54
CA ASP A 177 40.28 30.56 13.64
C ASP A 177 38.79 30.88 13.94
N VAL A 178 38.44 32.18 13.91
CA VAL A 178 37.04 32.63 14.09
C VAL A 178 36.16 32.14 12.96
N GLN A 179 36.62 32.23 11.69
CA GLN A 179 35.88 31.75 10.54
C GLN A 179 35.67 30.25 10.59
N ASN A 180 36.70 29.46 10.96
CA ASN A 180 36.59 28.01 11.08
C ASN A 180 35.58 27.61 12.16
N ASN A 181 35.60 28.24 13.32
CA ASN A 181 34.63 27.96 14.39
C ASN A 181 33.22 28.42 14.03
N ALA A 182 33.07 29.53 13.28
CA ALA A 182 31.78 29.98 12.77
C ALA A 182 31.22 28.98 11.75
N ALA A 183 32.04 28.44 10.85
CA ALA A 183 31.64 27.41 9.88
C ALA A 183 31.21 26.11 10.60
N THR A 184 31.96 25.69 11.61
CA THR A 184 31.63 24.50 12.43
C THR A 184 30.30 24.69 13.18
N LEU A 185 30.04 25.86 13.73
CA LEU A 185 28.77 26.18 14.38
C LEU A 185 27.62 26.14 13.38
N LEU A 186 27.77 26.76 12.22
CA LEU A 186 26.73 26.73 11.15
C LEU A 186 26.45 25.33 10.69
N GLU A 187 27.46 24.48 10.52
CA GLU A 187 27.31 23.07 10.18
C GLU A 187 26.53 22.33 11.25
N SER A 188 26.85 22.49 12.53
CA SER A 188 26.17 21.83 13.63
C SER A 188 24.73 22.29 13.78
N GLU A 189 24.42 23.57 13.57
CA GLU A 189 23.05 24.11 13.55
C GLU A 189 22.22 23.51 12.38
N THR A 190 22.85 23.39 11.21
CA THR A 190 22.23 22.78 10.03
C THR A 190 21.90 21.30 10.28
N LEU A 191 22.85 20.56 10.86
CA LEU A 191 22.63 19.14 11.22
C LEU A 191 21.56 18.99 12.29
N LEU A 192 21.48 19.88 13.27
CA LEU A 192 20.39 19.87 14.25
C LEU A 192 19.03 20.08 13.60
N LEU A 193 18.91 21.05 12.71
CA LEU A 193 17.66 21.30 11.98
C LEU A 193 17.24 20.08 11.16
N GLN A 194 18.19 19.47 10.43
CA GLN A 194 17.95 18.25 9.64
C GLN A 194 17.50 17.10 10.53
N SER A 195 18.17 16.87 11.66
CA SER A 195 17.83 15.81 12.62
C SER A 195 16.42 16.02 13.20
N LYS A 196 16.05 17.25 13.60
CA LYS A 196 14.71 17.59 14.08
C LYS A 196 13.62 17.36 13.02
N LEU A 197 13.86 17.79 11.78
CA LEU A 197 12.91 17.56 10.68
C LEU A 197 12.74 16.08 10.40
N THR A 198 13.84 15.30 10.38
CA THR A 198 13.77 13.85 10.17
C THR A 198 13.00 13.17 11.31
N TYR A 199 13.24 13.57 12.56
CA TYR A 199 12.45 13.07 13.70
C TYR A 199 10.95 13.33 13.52
N LEU A 200 10.55 14.54 13.13
CA LEU A 200 9.14 14.88 12.87
C LEU A 200 8.55 14.02 11.76
N MET A 201 9.30 13.79 10.67
CA MET A 201 8.86 12.90 9.60
C MET A 201 8.64 11.45 10.09
N LYS A 202 9.53 10.95 10.95
CA LYS A 202 9.40 9.61 11.54
C LYS A 202 8.23 9.52 12.51
N CYS A 203 7.93 10.57 13.26
CA CYS A 203 6.71 10.64 14.07
C CYS A 203 5.45 10.53 13.20
N ARG A 204 5.37 11.31 12.11
CA ARG A 204 4.24 11.24 11.17
C ARG A 204 4.10 9.90 10.48
N LEU A 205 5.22 9.22 10.20
CA LEU A 205 5.20 7.87 9.66
C LEU A 205 4.58 6.86 10.64
N VAL A 206 4.89 6.96 11.93
CA VAL A 206 4.26 6.13 12.97
C VAL A 206 2.77 6.43 13.10
N ASP A 207 2.37 7.72 13.05
CA ASP A 207 0.96 8.15 13.06
C ASP A 207 0.20 7.59 11.85
N TYR A 208 0.83 7.57 10.67
CA TYR A 208 0.27 6.92 9.48
C TYR A 208 -0.01 5.43 9.71
N TYR A 209 0.93 4.69 10.31
CA TYR A 209 0.69 3.28 10.64
C TYR A 209 -0.39 3.08 11.70
N LYS A 210 -0.66 4.06 12.55
CA LYS A 210 -1.81 4.06 13.47
C LYS A 210 -3.14 4.33 12.75
N GLY A 211 -3.11 4.79 11.50
CA GLY A 211 -4.29 5.17 10.72
C GLY A 211 -4.75 6.61 10.93
N GLU A 212 -3.88 7.47 11.50
CA GLU A 212 -4.15 8.89 11.62
C GLU A 212 -3.86 9.62 10.30
N GLU A 213 -4.69 10.61 9.95
CA GLU A 213 -4.47 11.41 8.74
C GLU A 213 -3.23 12.28 8.85
N ILE A 214 -2.30 12.14 7.89
CA ILE A 214 -1.03 12.88 7.85
C ILE A 214 -1.25 14.39 7.66
N ILE A 215 -2.37 14.82 7.06
CA ILE A 215 -2.61 16.17 6.53
C ILE A 215 -3.43 17.05 7.50
N ARG A 216 -3.90 16.56 8.63
CA ARG A 216 -4.74 17.30 9.59
C ARG A 216 -4.09 18.55 10.22
N GLY A 217 -2.88 18.93 9.83
CA GLY A 217 -2.14 20.06 10.40
C GLY A 217 -2.07 21.33 9.53
N PHE A 218 -2.64 21.35 8.33
CA PHE A 218 -2.54 22.52 7.43
C PHE A 218 -3.83 23.34 7.30
N ASP A 219 -4.97 22.82 7.74
CA ASP A 219 -6.30 23.46 7.52
C ASP A 219 -6.82 24.29 8.71
N ASP A 220 -6.16 24.24 9.89
CA ASP A 220 -6.69 24.93 11.09
C ASP A 220 -5.99 26.27 11.40
N THR A 221 -5.19 26.83 10.48
CA THR A 221 -4.53 28.15 10.73
C THR A 221 -5.10 29.34 9.94
N ASP A 222 -6.19 29.12 9.16
CA ASP A 222 -6.86 30.20 8.42
C ASP A 222 -8.38 30.24 8.70
N LYS A 223 -8.76 30.40 10.00
CA LYS A 223 -10.10 30.94 10.36
C LYS A 223 -10.00 31.81 11.61
#